data_96273ba83e5cfbdfbb568335f7237241
#
_entry.id   96273ba83e5cfbdfbb568335f7237241
#
_cell.length_a   1.000
_cell.length_b   1.000
_cell.length_c   1.000
_cell.angle_alpha   90.00
_cell.angle_beta   90.00
_cell.angle_gamma   90.00
#
_symmetry.space_group_name_H-M   'P 1'
#
loop_
_entity.id
_entity.type
_entity.pdbx_description
1 polymer ?
#
loop_
_entity_poly.entity_id
_entity_poly.type
_entity_poly.pdbx_seq_one_letter_code
_entity_poly.pdbx_strand_id
1 'polypeptide(L)'
;MAGLTAVACSAILTAAPVFAGSATTEETGGSALADWWNGKYLTGNWFGLRDSLEDRGLKFGGKWTGDFYGVVGSQGGARGFFDQEIKFTGEVDFAKLLDVEALKGLKGFGEVRWRESDSNSNPNSFVKASPNFQPSHFQSGTQWRLMYFGLEYTTPELFGIKELITLRGGWLALQKEFVDQPLSKLFVNNAFESSKGIGGNIPFSSSFTTWGGDLKIKPVSWYYAKAGLFMSYPQATSSSNHGLAFQGYGPDTTQNGLLAMGETGFTPKFGPSELPGKYAFGGYYYGQQKNSFNGTYNYGQYGFFWQMDQMVFREPSAEDPTPAGKGPSDGKSFKSPVETKKPKLSDQGLSFFSLVTFAPKYNNILPFYFQTGLVYTGLIPTRDKDLTMFALGSGQYSFNNIEALQERGVVNQPNYSMVLEWDYRIQINKWAYLQPFVQYIVQPNGTGAVQNATVLGFQTSVNF
;
A
#
# COMPACT_ATOMS: atom_id res chain seq x y z
N MET A 1 -6.25 0.56 34.49
CA MET A 1 -5.20 -0.05 33.65
C MET A 1 -4.64 0.94 32.62
N ALA A 2 -4.47 2.21 33.01
CA ALA A 2 -3.95 3.28 32.12
C ALA A 2 -2.43 3.53 32.27
N GLY A 3 -1.72 2.65 32.98
CA GLY A 3 -0.33 2.90 33.39
C GLY A 3 0.77 2.20 32.58
N LEU A 4 0.43 1.25 31.68
CA LEU A 4 1.44 0.48 30.94
C LEU A 4 1.72 0.98 29.51
N THR A 5 0.84 1.76 28.93
CA THR A 5 0.98 2.25 27.54
C THR A 5 1.98 3.40 27.40
N ALA A 6 2.19 4.18 28.45
CA ALA A 6 3.14 5.29 28.45
C ALA A 6 4.62 4.84 28.55
N VAL A 7 4.89 3.64 29.07
CA VAL A 7 6.25 3.14 29.30
C VAL A 7 6.91 2.63 28.01
N ALA A 8 6.14 2.12 27.06
CA ALA A 8 6.67 1.58 25.81
C ALA A 8 7.22 2.66 24.86
N CYS A 9 6.59 3.83 24.81
CA CYS A 9 7.09 4.97 23.99
C CYS A 9 8.35 5.63 24.58
N SER A 10 8.47 5.67 25.91
CA SER A 10 9.64 6.27 26.56
C SER A 10 10.90 5.41 26.44
N ALA A 11 10.75 4.09 26.33
CA ALA A 11 11.89 3.16 26.23
C ALA A 11 12.56 3.17 24.83
N ILE A 12 11.85 3.58 23.79
CA ILE A 12 12.42 3.66 22.43
C ILE A 12 13.26 4.92 22.24
N LEU A 13 12.96 6.00 22.98
CA LEU A 13 13.68 7.28 22.88
C LEU A 13 14.94 7.34 23.77
N THR A 14 15.09 6.46 24.76
CA THR A 14 16.22 6.47 25.68
C THR A 14 17.30 5.41 25.41
N ALA A 15 17.08 4.48 24.50
CA ALA A 15 18.08 3.51 24.08
C ALA A 15 18.92 4.07 22.92
N ALA A 16 19.71 5.12 23.20
CA ALA A 16 20.90 5.38 22.41
C ALA A 16 21.91 4.28 22.77
N PRO A 17 22.33 3.43 21.83
CA PRO A 17 23.30 2.40 22.16
C PRO A 17 24.65 3.04 22.43
N VAL A 18 25.15 2.91 23.64
CA VAL A 18 26.56 3.10 23.93
C VAL A 18 27.29 1.89 23.33
N PHE A 19 27.82 2.02 22.14
CA PHE A 19 28.65 1.01 21.51
C PHE A 19 30.07 1.56 21.35
N ALA A 20 30.91 1.24 22.31
CA ALA A 20 32.35 1.26 22.13
C ALA A 20 32.81 -0.15 21.80
N GLY A 21 33.18 -0.37 20.57
CA GLY A 21 33.81 -1.62 20.09
C GLY A 21 34.70 -1.28 18.92
N SER A 22 36.01 -1.33 19.11
CA SER A 22 37.03 -1.04 18.11
C SER A 22 37.01 -2.08 17.01
N ALA A 23 36.72 -1.69 15.78
CA ALA A 23 37.14 -2.41 14.59
C ALA A 23 37.92 -1.43 13.73
N THR A 24 39.18 -1.81 13.48
CA THR A 24 40.08 -1.14 12.55
C THR A 24 39.52 -1.25 11.13
N THR A 25 39.03 -0.17 10.59
CA THR A 25 38.78 0.01 9.15
C THR A 25 39.13 1.44 8.76
N GLU A 26 39.74 1.59 7.61
CA GLU A 26 40.25 2.83 7.05
C GLU A 26 39.24 3.98 7.11
N GLU A 27 39.71 5.12 7.57
CA GLU A 27 38.99 6.38 7.70
C GLU A 27 38.51 6.92 6.34
N THR A 28 37.24 6.71 6.03
CA THR A 28 36.48 7.70 5.29
C THR A 28 35.68 8.47 6.32
N GLY A 29 36.00 9.74 6.52
CA GLY A 29 35.68 10.58 7.68
C GLY A 29 34.21 10.93 7.94
N GLY A 30 33.34 9.93 8.09
CA GLY A 30 31.98 10.06 8.62
C GLY A 30 31.95 9.58 10.08
N SER A 31 31.26 10.31 10.99
CA SER A 31 31.07 9.78 12.33
C SER A 31 30.10 8.60 12.26
N ALA A 32 30.27 7.55 13.08
CA ALA A 32 29.36 6.40 13.18
C ALA A 32 27.89 6.83 13.39
N LEU A 33 27.66 7.98 14.02
CA LEU A 33 26.34 8.60 14.17
C LEU A 33 25.78 9.10 12.82
N ALA A 34 26.62 9.71 11.98
CA ALA A 34 26.22 10.19 10.67
C ALA A 34 25.87 9.02 9.73
N ASP A 35 26.65 7.93 9.78
CA ASP A 35 26.37 6.72 9.00
C ASP A 35 25.08 6.04 9.44
N TRP A 36 24.83 5.97 10.74
CA TRP A 36 23.56 5.49 11.29
C TRP A 36 22.39 6.38 10.87
N TRP A 37 22.51 7.71 10.99
CA TRP A 37 21.46 8.67 10.63
C TRP A 37 21.09 8.61 9.15
N ASN A 38 22.08 8.41 8.28
CA ASN A 38 21.93 8.29 6.83
C ASN A 38 21.64 6.85 6.37
N GLY A 39 21.62 5.89 7.29
CA GLY A 39 21.32 4.49 7.06
C GLY A 39 19.88 4.26 6.60
N LYS A 40 19.58 3.01 6.22
CA LYS A 40 18.22 2.60 5.76
C LYS A 40 17.30 2.22 6.91
N TYR A 41 17.84 1.88 8.07
CA TYR A 41 17.12 1.26 9.18
C TYR A 41 17.50 1.89 10.51
N LEU A 42 16.54 2.07 11.42
CA LEU A 42 16.78 2.54 12.79
C LEU A 42 17.79 1.63 13.53
N THR A 43 17.68 0.33 13.37
CA THR A 43 18.55 -0.66 14.03
C THR A 43 19.90 -0.85 13.34
N GLY A 44 20.17 -0.07 12.27
CA GLY A 44 21.41 -0.15 11.50
C GLY A 44 21.61 -1.49 10.80
N ASN A 45 22.89 -1.87 10.63
CA ASN A 45 23.31 -3.08 9.92
C ASN A 45 23.62 -4.27 10.86
N TRP A 46 23.23 -4.21 12.16
CA TRP A 46 23.50 -5.27 13.14
C TRP A 46 24.96 -5.74 13.16
N PHE A 47 25.90 -4.80 13.14
CA PHE A 47 27.35 -5.07 13.03
C PHE A 47 27.76 -5.85 11.77
N GLY A 48 27.09 -5.64 10.65
CA GLY A 48 27.35 -6.33 9.38
C GLY A 48 26.57 -7.63 9.20
N LEU A 49 25.83 -8.09 10.21
CA LEU A 49 25.06 -9.33 10.10
C LEU A 49 23.94 -9.22 9.06
N ARG A 50 23.28 -8.06 8.95
CA ARG A 50 22.20 -7.84 7.97
C ARG A 50 22.71 -8.01 6.54
N ASP A 51 23.81 -7.35 6.17
CA ASP A 51 24.43 -7.49 4.84
C ASP A 51 24.87 -8.94 4.59
N SER A 52 25.49 -9.58 5.59
CA SER A 52 25.91 -10.98 5.49
C SER A 52 24.74 -11.94 5.26
N LEU A 53 23.58 -11.67 5.85
CA LEU A 53 22.34 -12.46 5.62
C LEU A 53 21.76 -12.17 4.22
N GLU A 54 21.72 -10.90 3.81
CA GLU A 54 21.24 -10.51 2.47
C GLU A 54 22.13 -11.10 1.36
N ASP A 55 23.43 -11.11 1.54
CA ASP A 55 24.38 -11.75 0.59
C ASP A 55 24.14 -13.25 0.46
N ARG A 56 23.75 -13.92 1.57
CA ARG A 56 23.35 -15.34 1.59
C ARG A 56 21.91 -15.57 1.13
N GLY A 57 21.18 -14.54 0.69
CA GLY A 57 19.81 -14.66 0.19
C GLY A 57 18.72 -14.59 1.25
N LEU A 58 19.03 -14.16 2.48
CA LEU A 58 18.05 -13.96 3.56
C LEU A 58 17.86 -12.48 3.83
N LYS A 59 16.65 -11.96 3.59
CA LYS A 59 16.33 -10.55 3.81
C LYS A 59 15.20 -10.40 4.82
N PHE A 60 15.44 -9.58 5.85
CA PHE A 60 14.48 -9.28 6.88
C PHE A 60 14.17 -7.78 6.92
N GLY A 61 12.88 -7.45 7.11
CA GLY A 61 12.42 -6.08 7.28
C GLY A 61 11.48 -5.96 8.46
N GLY A 62 11.56 -4.82 9.13
CA GLY A 62 10.62 -4.44 10.18
C GLY A 62 10.17 -3.00 9.96
N LYS A 63 8.91 -2.73 10.28
CA LYS A 63 8.33 -1.39 10.19
C LYS A 63 7.31 -1.21 11.30
N TRP A 64 7.43 -0.12 12.05
CA TRP A 64 6.40 0.39 12.93
C TRP A 64 5.73 1.61 12.28
N THR A 65 4.41 1.71 12.41
CA THR A 65 3.63 2.89 12.00
C THR A 65 2.59 3.17 13.06
N GLY A 66 2.47 4.43 13.48
CA GLY A 66 1.49 4.90 14.46
C GLY A 66 0.71 6.08 13.93
N ASP A 67 -0.62 6.04 14.09
CA ASP A 67 -1.57 7.10 13.76
C ASP A 67 -2.07 7.72 15.05
N PHE A 68 -1.77 9.02 15.27
CA PHE A 68 -2.27 9.82 16.37
C PHE A 68 -3.25 10.85 15.81
N TYR A 69 -4.52 10.75 16.16
CA TYR A 69 -5.51 11.65 15.61
C TYR A 69 -6.66 11.98 16.55
N GLY A 70 -7.29 13.11 16.28
CA GLY A 70 -8.47 13.58 16.98
C GLY A 70 -9.62 13.78 16.02
N VAL A 71 -10.78 13.24 16.38
CA VAL A 71 -12.07 13.61 15.77
C VAL A 71 -12.48 14.92 16.45
N VAL A 72 -12.48 16.03 15.71
CA VAL A 72 -12.75 17.37 16.28
C VAL A 72 -14.17 17.87 15.99
N GLY A 73 -14.87 17.25 15.03
CA GLY A 73 -16.25 17.52 14.71
C GLY A 73 -16.93 16.25 14.19
N SER A 74 -17.91 15.74 14.92
CA SER A 74 -18.71 14.59 14.54
C SER A 74 -19.95 14.49 15.43
N GLN A 75 -20.91 13.64 15.05
CA GLN A 75 -22.10 13.34 15.84
C GLN A 75 -21.75 12.70 17.21
N GLY A 76 -20.63 11.98 17.31
CA GLY A 76 -20.14 11.36 18.53
C GLY A 76 -19.38 12.31 19.47
N GLY A 77 -19.17 13.57 19.07
CA GLY A 77 -18.37 14.55 19.80
C GLY A 77 -16.89 14.56 19.38
N ALA A 78 -16.03 15.13 20.25
CA ALA A 78 -14.60 15.23 20.03
C ALA A 78 -13.82 14.23 20.89
N ARG A 79 -12.85 13.53 20.32
CA ARG A 79 -11.98 12.59 21.02
C ARG A 79 -10.68 12.31 20.29
N GLY A 80 -9.60 12.04 21.05
CA GLY A 80 -8.32 11.57 20.55
C GLY A 80 -8.23 10.04 20.50
N PHE A 81 -7.48 9.53 19.53
CA PHE A 81 -7.25 8.10 19.27
C PHE A 81 -5.80 7.84 18.93
N PHE A 82 -5.37 6.59 19.17
CA PHE A 82 -4.08 6.07 18.77
C PHE A 82 -4.25 4.67 18.20
N ASP A 83 -3.83 4.49 16.96
CA ASP A 83 -3.77 3.19 16.28
C ASP A 83 -2.33 2.92 15.84
N GLN A 84 -1.89 1.66 15.89
CA GLN A 84 -0.53 1.30 15.44
C GLN A 84 -0.44 -0.06 14.78
N GLU A 85 0.59 -0.21 13.95
CA GLU A 85 0.94 -1.48 13.30
C GLU A 85 2.45 -1.72 13.41
N ILE A 86 2.85 -2.91 13.82
CA ILE A 86 4.20 -3.44 13.64
C ILE A 86 4.16 -4.54 12.59
N LYS A 87 5.03 -4.44 11.61
CA LYS A 87 5.14 -5.35 10.49
C LYS A 87 6.52 -5.97 10.45
N PHE A 88 6.58 -7.29 10.27
CA PHE A 88 7.81 -8.04 10.01
C PHE A 88 7.67 -8.75 8.67
N THR A 89 8.69 -8.64 7.84
CA THR A 89 8.77 -9.29 6.52
C THR A 89 10.02 -10.15 6.44
N GLY A 90 9.93 -11.26 5.72
CA GLY A 90 11.05 -12.11 5.38
C GLY A 90 11.01 -12.49 3.90
N GLU A 91 12.17 -12.49 3.26
CA GLU A 91 12.37 -12.99 1.90
C GLU A 91 13.55 -13.95 1.90
N VAL A 92 13.47 -15.02 1.10
CA VAL A 92 14.52 -16.02 0.92
C VAL A 92 14.77 -16.19 -0.58
N ASP A 93 16.00 -15.97 -1.01
CA ASP A 93 16.47 -16.34 -2.36
C ASP A 93 17.12 -17.72 -2.27
N PHE A 94 16.42 -18.74 -2.79
CA PHE A 94 16.87 -20.12 -2.64
C PHE A 94 18.14 -20.44 -3.44
N ALA A 95 18.40 -19.78 -4.55
CA ALA A 95 19.61 -19.97 -5.31
C ALA A 95 20.84 -19.54 -4.52
N LYS A 96 20.76 -18.38 -3.86
CA LYS A 96 21.85 -17.85 -3.02
C LYS A 96 21.98 -18.66 -1.71
N LEU A 97 20.87 -18.99 -1.06
CA LEU A 97 20.90 -19.68 0.23
C LEU A 97 21.50 -21.08 0.14
N LEU A 98 21.16 -21.80 -0.94
CA LEU A 98 21.58 -23.19 -1.14
C LEU A 98 22.79 -23.33 -2.08
N ASP A 99 23.27 -22.23 -2.65
CA ASP A 99 24.32 -22.18 -3.69
C ASP A 99 23.99 -23.09 -4.89
N VAL A 100 22.73 -23.02 -5.38
CA VAL A 100 22.24 -23.85 -6.47
C VAL A 100 21.69 -22.96 -7.60
N GLU A 101 22.45 -22.83 -8.68
CA GLU A 101 22.07 -21.98 -9.84
C GLU A 101 20.75 -22.42 -10.49
N ALA A 102 20.39 -23.70 -10.44
CA ALA A 102 19.11 -24.20 -10.96
C ALA A 102 17.88 -23.63 -10.25
N LEU A 103 18.04 -23.06 -9.05
CA LEU A 103 16.99 -22.40 -8.28
C LEU A 103 16.91 -20.89 -8.54
N LYS A 104 17.67 -20.37 -9.47
CA LYS A 104 17.67 -18.94 -9.83
C LYS A 104 16.28 -18.47 -10.21
N GLY A 105 15.83 -17.38 -9.54
CA GLY A 105 14.49 -16.84 -9.69
C GLY A 105 13.46 -17.42 -8.72
N LEU A 106 13.79 -18.49 -7.96
CA LEU A 106 12.91 -19.02 -6.92
C LEU A 106 13.13 -18.30 -5.60
N LYS A 107 12.06 -17.69 -5.06
CA LYS A 107 12.07 -16.97 -3.79
C LYS A 107 10.93 -17.46 -2.88
N GLY A 108 11.20 -17.43 -1.57
CA GLY A 108 10.18 -17.53 -0.54
C GLY A 108 9.92 -16.15 0.07
N PHE A 109 8.71 -15.90 0.52
CA PHE A 109 8.35 -14.64 1.17
C PHE A 109 7.29 -14.84 2.24
N GLY A 110 7.26 -13.90 3.22
CA GLY A 110 6.25 -13.91 4.28
C GLY A 110 6.15 -12.60 5.04
N GLU A 111 5.00 -12.38 5.68
CA GLU A 111 4.73 -11.20 6.50
C GLU A 111 3.85 -11.55 7.68
N VAL A 112 4.26 -11.09 8.86
CA VAL A 112 3.46 -11.10 10.09
C VAL A 112 3.25 -9.66 10.55
N ARG A 113 2.03 -9.35 11.04
CA ARG A 113 1.70 -8.03 11.60
C ARG A 113 1.14 -8.18 13.00
N TRP A 114 1.44 -7.19 13.80
CA TRP A 114 0.72 -6.89 15.03
C TRP A 114 0.09 -5.51 14.91
N ARG A 115 -1.19 -5.41 15.25
CA ARG A 115 -1.96 -4.16 15.28
C ARG A 115 -2.52 -3.94 16.64
N GLU A 116 -2.59 -2.69 17.04
CA GLU A 116 -3.33 -2.23 18.20
C GLU A 116 -4.11 -0.98 17.82
N SER A 117 -5.38 -0.99 18.17
CA SER A 117 -6.23 0.19 18.10
C SER A 117 -6.99 0.33 19.40
N ASP A 118 -7.42 1.55 19.74
CA ASP A 118 -8.16 1.82 20.96
C ASP A 118 -9.50 1.04 20.98
N SER A 119 -9.47 -0.15 21.58
CA SER A 119 -10.61 -1.08 21.63
C SER A 119 -11.79 -0.58 22.45
N ASN A 120 -11.54 0.28 23.44
CA ASN A 120 -12.59 0.82 24.31
C ASN A 120 -13.31 2.03 23.69
N SER A 121 -12.81 2.54 22.58
CA SER A 121 -13.29 3.75 21.96
C SER A 121 -13.05 3.68 20.46
N ASN A 122 -13.74 2.72 19.82
CA ASN A 122 -13.66 2.57 18.36
C ASN A 122 -13.93 3.94 17.71
N PRO A 123 -12.96 4.51 16.96
CA PRO A 123 -13.15 5.78 16.25
C PRO A 123 -14.41 5.83 15.42
N ASN A 124 -14.84 4.69 14.88
CA ASN A 124 -16.09 4.58 14.14
C ASN A 124 -17.35 4.84 14.98
N SER A 125 -17.32 4.63 16.29
CA SER A 125 -18.45 5.00 17.15
C SER A 125 -18.66 6.52 17.19
N PHE A 126 -17.60 7.30 16.98
CA PHE A 126 -17.61 8.77 16.93
C PHE A 126 -17.87 9.29 15.52
N VAL A 127 -17.14 8.78 14.53
CA VAL A 127 -17.30 9.18 13.11
C VAL A 127 -18.51 8.52 12.49
N LYS A 128 -18.87 7.30 12.94
CA LYS A 128 -19.91 6.42 12.36
C LYS A 128 -19.67 6.17 10.85
N ALA A 129 -18.41 6.17 10.43
CA ALA A 129 -18.06 5.92 9.04
C ALA A 129 -18.32 4.45 8.67
N SER A 130 -18.73 4.22 7.43
CA SER A 130 -18.70 2.87 6.87
C SER A 130 -17.26 2.33 6.82
N PRO A 131 -17.05 1.01 6.80
CA PRO A 131 -15.73 0.41 6.82
C PRO A 131 -14.76 0.93 5.75
N ASN A 132 -15.29 1.46 4.65
CA ASN A 132 -14.49 1.96 3.54
C ASN A 132 -13.95 3.39 3.75
N PHE A 133 -14.46 4.16 4.74
CA PHE A 133 -14.14 5.57 4.96
C PHE A 133 -13.65 5.85 6.38
N GLN A 134 -13.07 4.84 7.03
CA GLN A 134 -12.52 4.97 8.39
C GLN A 134 -11.28 5.88 8.42
N PRO A 135 -11.09 6.68 9.49
CA PRO A 135 -9.98 7.63 9.60
C PRO A 135 -8.58 7.03 9.52
N SER A 136 -8.39 5.76 9.90
CA SER A 136 -7.10 5.07 9.86
C SER A 136 -7.25 3.67 9.25
N HIS A 137 -6.19 3.18 8.62
CA HIS A 137 -6.09 1.81 8.11
C HIS A 137 -5.95 0.74 9.22
N PHE A 138 -5.64 1.14 10.46
CA PHE A 138 -5.28 0.21 11.54
C PHE A 138 -6.42 -0.13 12.47
N GLN A 139 -7.62 0.37 12.22
CA GLN A 139 -8.81 0.18 13.04
C GLN A 139 -9.35 -1.25 13.01
N SER A 140 -8.75 -2.16 13.75
CA SER A 140 -9.15 -3.57 13.80
C SER A 140 -9.05 -4.21 15.18
N GLY A 141 -8.87 -3.40 16.24
CA GLY A 141 -8.58 -3.90 17.59
C GLY A 141 -7.17 -4.45 17.72
N THR A 142 -6.85 -4.98 18.91
CA THR A 142 -5.52 -5.53 19.21
C THR A 142 -5.43 -6.95 18.71
N GLN A 143 -4.55 -7.22 17.77
CA GLN A 143 -4.32 -8.56 17.23
C GLN A 143 -2.97 -8.69 16.52
N TRP A 144 -2.41 -9.88 16.58
CA TRP A 144 -1.38 -10.30 15.64
C TRP A 144 -2.01 -11.12 14.49
N ARG A 145 -1.39 -11.12 13.32
CA ARG A 145 -1.88 -11.83 12.14
C ARG A 145 -0.74 -12.26 11.23
N LEU A 146 -0.77 -13.53 10.81
CA LEU A 146 -0.01 -13.98 9.65
C LEU A 146 -0.69 -13.42 8.40
N MET A 147 -0.01 -12.52 7.70
CA MET A 147 -0.59 -11.80 6.56
C MET A 147 -0.50 -12.58 5.27
N TYR A 148 0.66 -13.16 4.99
CA TYR A 148 0.87 -13.99 3.82
C TYR A 148 2.21 -14.72 3.92
N PHE A 149 2.31 -15.81 3.17
CA PHE A 149 3.56 -16.49 2.86
C PHE A 149 3.38 -17.29 1.57
N GLY A 150 4.46 -17.53 0.87
CA GLY A 150 4.41 -18.27 -0.38
C GLY A 150 5.74 -18.38 -1.08
N LEU A 151 5.64 -18.90 -2.30
CA LEU A 151 6.76 -19.01 -3.22
C LEU A 151 6.49 -18.15 -4.45
N GLU A 152 7.56 -17.57 -4.97
CA GLU A 152 7.58 -16.86 -6.24
C GLU A 152 8.67 -17.46 -7.11
N TYR A 153 8.35 -17.75 -8.36
CA TYR A 153 9.34 -18.09 -9.37
C TYR A 153 9.26 -17.10 -10.52
N THR A 154 10.37 -16.42 -10.78
CA THR A 154 10.51 -15.53 -11.93
C THR A 154 11.57 -16.10 -12.87
N THR A 155 11.22 -16.31 -14.14
CA THR A 155 12.16 -16.81 -15.14
C THR A 155 13.34 -15.84 -15.28
N PRO A 156 14.60 -16.28 -15.08
CA PRO A 156 15.75 -15.39 -15.25
C PRO A 156 15.83 -14.85 -16.67
N GLU A 157 15.75 -15.74 -17.66
CA GLU A 157 15.64 -15.41 -19.07
C GLU A 157 14.90 -16.55 -19.78
N LEU A 158 13.93 -16.22 -20.64
CA LEU A 158 13.20 -17.17 -21.45
C LEU A 158 12.96 -16.54 -22.83
N PHE A 159 13.33 -17.26 -23.92
CA PHE A 159 13.25 -16.72 -25.29
C PHE A 159 13.98 -15.38 -25.50
N GLY A 160 15.08 -15.14 -24.80
CA GLY A 160 15.80 -13.87 -24.83
C GLY A 160 15.15 -12.71 -24.05
N ILE A 161 14.06 -12.99 -23.33
CA ILE A 161 13.34 -12.00 -22.51
C ILE A 161 13.59 -12.29 -21.04
N LYS A 162 14.15 -11.33 -20.31
CA LYS A 162 14.35 -11.41 -18.86
C LYS A 162 13.04 -11.21 -18.12
N GLU A 163 12.82 -11.99 -17.08
CA GLU A 163 11.62 -11.89 -16.21
C GLU A 163 10.29 -12.00 -16.98
N LEU A 164 10.29 -12.78 -18.07
CA LEU A 164 9.11 -12.94 -18.93
C LEU A 164 7.91 -13.46 -18.16
N ILE A 165 8.11 -14.48 -17.31
CA ILE A 165 7.06 -15.15 -16.55
C ILE A 165 7.38 -15.05 -15.06
N THR A 166 6.40 -14.62 -14.27
CA THR A 166 6.41 -14.72 -12.80
C THR A 166 5.20 -15.55 -12.36
N LEU A 167 5.46 -16.59 -11.57
CA LEU A 167 4.46 -17.44 -10.92
C LEU A 167 4.54 -17.19 -9.42
N ARG A 168 3.40 -16.96 -8.78
CA ARG A 168 3.28 -16.88 -7.32
C ARG A 168 2.23 -17.85 -6.82
N GLY A 169 2.49 -18.45 -5.68
CA GLY A 169 1.54 -19.37 -5.06
C GLY A 169 1.77 -19.49 -3.57
N GLY A 170 0.68 -19.67 -2.82
CA GLY A 170 0.74 -19.79 -1.37
C GLY A 170 -0.50 -19.25 -0.68
N TRP A 171 -0.31 -18.86 0.58
CA TRP A 171 -1.27 -18.10 1.37
C TRP A 171 -1.08 -16.60 1.09
N LEU A 172 -1.89 -16.05 0.18
CA LEU A 172 -1.65 -14.75 -0.43
C LEU A 172 -2.65 -13.70 0.05
N ALA A 173 -2.18 -12.46 0.22
CA ALA A 173 -3.00 -11.29 0.48
C ALA A 173 -3.41 -10.64 -0.84
N LEU A 174 -4.66 -10.80 -1.23
CA LEU A 174 -5.17 -10.47 -2.58
C LEU A 174 -4.87 -9.05 -3.05
N GLN A 175 -4.97 -8.06 -2.17
CA GLN A 175 -4.67 -6.66 -2.52
C GLN A 175 -3.20 -6.42 -2.88
N LYS A 176 -2.28 -7.29 -2.45
CA LYS A 176 -0.88 -7.19 -2.87
C LYS A 176 -0.63 -7.77 -4.25
N GLU A 177 -1.52 -8.68 -4.66
CA GLU A 177 -1.42 -9.32 -5.96
C GLU A 177 -2.07 -8.50 -7.06
N PHE A 178 -3.21 -7.89 -6.78
CA PHE A 178 -3.99 -7.12 -7.75
C PHE A 178 -4.37 -5.75 -7.20
N VAL A 179 -4.64 -4.79 -8.10
CA VAL A 179 -5.07 -3.43 -7.74
C VAL A 179 -4.04 -2.71 -6.85
N ASP A 180 -2.76 -2.95 -7.11
CA ASP A 180 -1.68 -2.29 -6.37
C ASP A 180 -1.45 -0.86 -6.90
N GLN A 181 -1.83 0.15 -6.11
CA GLN A 181 -1.68 1.56 -6.43
C GLN A 181 -0.79 2.26 -5.40
N PRO A 182 0.51 2.46 -5.69
CA PRO A 182 1.48 2.99 -4.73
C PRO A 182 1.17 4.38 -4.21
N LEU A 183 0.70 5.30 -5.08
CA LEU A 183 0.46 6.70 -4.67
C LEU A 183 -0.73 6.83 -3.72
N SER A 184 -1.79 6.06 -3.90
CA SER A 184 -2.94 6.10 -2.99
C SER A 184 -2.62 5.59 -1.59
N LYS A 185 -1.67 4.66 -1.46
CA LYS A 185 -1.24 4.10 -0.16
C LYS A 185 -0.41 5.06 0.71
N LEU A 186 -0.12 6.25 0.21
CA LEU A 186 0.57 7.30 0.97
C LEU A 186 -0.37 7.99 1.97
N PHE A 187 -1.68 7.94 1.76
CA PHE A 187 -2.71 8.57 2.58
C PHE A 187 -3.09 7.71 3.80
N VAL A 188 -3.67 8.35 4.82
CA VAL A 188 -3.98 7.70 6.10
C VAL A 188 -5.41 7.14 6.13
N ASN A 189 -6.37 7.83 5.49
CA ASN A 189 -7.74 7.36 5.48
C ASN A 189 -7.90 6.04 4.71
N ASN A 190 -8.70 5.16 5.27
CA ASN A 190 -8.95 3.83 4.72
C ASN A 190 -9.54 3.85 3.30
N ALA A 191 -10.19 4.94 2.88
CA ALA A 191 -10.71 5.12 1.53
C ALA A 191 -9.61 5.05 0.45
N PHE A 192 -8.38 5.43 0.77
CA PHE A 192 -7.28 5.42 -0.20
C PHE A 192 -6.53 4.09 -0.26
N GLU A 193 -6.94 3.10 0.52
CA GLU A 193 -6.51 1.73 0.30
C GLU A 193 -7.12 1.21 -1.01
N SER A 194 -6.30 0.85 -1.99
CA SER A 194 -6.73 0.54 -3.38
C SER A 194 -7.77 -0.60 -3.50
N SER A 195 -7.98 -1.36 -2.44
CA SER A 195 -8.98 -2.44 -2.38
C SER A 195 -10.42 -1.99 -2.13
N LYS A 196 -10.68 -0.75 -1.71
CA LYS A 196 -11.97 -0.39 -1.08
C LYS A 196 -13.17 -0.47 -2.01
N GLY A 197 -13.03 -0.10 -3.26
CA GLY A 197 -14.12 -0.24 -4.24
C GLY A 197 -14.53 -1.70 -4.49
N ILE A 198 -13.57 -2.63 -4.44
CA ILE A 198 -13.83 -4.06 -4.58
C ILE A 198 -14.25 -4.66 -3.23
N GLY A 199 -13.51 -4.33 -2.16
CA GLY A 199 -13.73 -4.85 -0.81
C GLY A 199 -15.07 -4.45 -0.18
N GLY A 200 -15.74 -3.41 -0.70
CA GLY A 200 -17.11 -3.08 -0.34
C GLY A 200 -18.13 -4.09 -0.86
N ASN A 201 -17.78 -4.90 -1.84
CA ASN A 201 -18.68 -5.85 -2.51
C ASN A 201 -18.35 -7.31 -2.21
N ILE A 202 -17.07 -7.66 -2.25
CA ILE A 202 -16.57 -9.02 -2.04
C ILE A 202 -15.44 -9.01 -0.99
N PRO A 203 -15.08 -10.16 -0.40
CA PRO A 203 -13.91 -10.26 0.48
C PRO A 203 -12.62 -9.97 -0.29
N PHE A 204 -12.19 -8.71 -0.28
CA PHE A 204 -10.97 -8.23 -0.93
C PHE A 204 -10.38 -7.07 -0.13
N SER A 205 -9.29 -7.32 0.58
CA SER A 205 -8.60 -6.29 1.37
C SER A 205 -7.16 -6.72 1.66
N SER A 206 -6.39 -5.83 2.25
CA SER A 206 -5.03 -6.15 2.73
C SER A 206 -5.01 -7.21 3.82
N SER A 207 -6.13 -7.43 4.50
CA SER A 207 -6.27 -8.43 5.56
C SER A 207 -6.99 -9.72 5.11
N PHE A 208 -7.48 -9.75 3.88
CA PHE A 208 -8.03 -10.98 3.29
C PHE A 208 -6.91 -11.82 2.68
N THR A 209 -6.58 -12.90 3.35
CA THR A 209 -5.54 -13.84 2.95
C THR A 209 -6.12 -15.22 2.72
N THR A 210 -5.71 -15.87 1.64
CA THR A 210 -6.25 -17.17 1.21
C THR A 210 -5.26 -17.94 0.37
N TRP A 211 -5.49 -19.24 0.21
CA TRP A 211 -4.76 -20.07 -0.73
C TRP A 211 -5.08 -19.66 -2.17
N GLY A 212 -4.03 -19.54 -2.97
CA GLY A 212 -4.17 -19.22 -4.37
C GLY A 212 -2.86 -19.04 -5.08
N GLY A 213 -2.95 -18.61 -6.31
CA GLY A 213 -1.78 -18.30 -7.12
C GLY A 213 -2.12 -17.39 -8.29
N ASP A 214 -1.10 -16.77 -8.81
CA ASP A 214 -1.17 -15.93 -9.98
C ASP A 214 0.00 -16.14 -10.93
N LEU A 215 -0.27 -15.84 -12.19
CA LEU A 215 0.66 -15.84 -13.31
C LEU A 215 0.73 -14.43 -13.86
N LYS A 216 1.94 -13.86 -13.94
CA LYS A 216 2.23 -12.61 -14.64
C LYS A 216 3.13 -12.88 -15.83
N ILE A 217 2.79 -12.30 -16.98
CA ILE A 217 3.58 -12.35 -18.20
C ILE A 217 3.97 -10.91 -18.57
N LYS A 218 5.28 -10.68 -18.81
CA LYS A 218 5.85 -9.38 -19.15
C LYS A 218 6.69 -9.49 -20.44
N PRO A 219 6.05 -9.52 -21.63
CA PRO A 219 6.75 -9.74 -22.89
C PRO A 219 7.65 -8.57 -23.31
N VAL A 220 7.34 -7.36 -22.81
CA VAL A 220 8.14 -6.14 -23.00
C VAL A 220 8.19 -5.33 -21.70
N SER A 221 9.17 -4.44 -21.56
CA SER A 221 9.40 -3.70 -20.32
C SER A 221 8.24 -2.81 -19.86
N TRP A 222 7.39 -2.37 -20.78
CA TRP A 222 6.30 -1.43 -20.54
C TRP A 222 4.91 -2.06 -20.52
N TYR A 223 4.77 -3.39 -20.72
CA TYR A 223 3.47 -4.08 -20.74
C TYR A 223 3.53 -5.38 -19.94
N TYR A 224 2.45 -5.67 -19.22
CA TYR A 224 2.23 -6.94 -18.56
C TYR A 224 0.75 -7.38 -18.61
N ALA A 225 0.53 -8.66 -18.50
CA ALA A 225 -0.76 -9.26 -18.23
C ALA A 225 -0.62 -10.19 -17.01
N LYS A 226 -1.64 -10.22 -16.16
CA LYS A 226 -1.67 -11.00 -14.93
C LYS A 226 -3.04 -11.66 -14.76
N ALA A 227 -3.06 -12.93 -14.33
CA ALA A 227 -4.27 -13.66 -13.97
C ALA A 227 -4.02 -14.49 -12.72
N GLY A 228 -5.04 -14.64 -11.88
CA GLY A 228 -4.93 -15.40 -10.64
C GLY A 228 -6.24 -16.07 -10.24
N LEU A 229 -6.10 -17.15 -9.50
CA LEU A 229 -7.20 -17.92 -8.92
C LEU A 229 -6.96 -18.09 -7.42
N PHE A 230 -7.98 -17.80 -6.63
CA PHE A 230 -7.91 -17.79 -5.16
C PHE A 230 -9.13 -18.48 -4.57
N MET A 231 -8.92 -19.24 -3.50
CA MET A 231 -10.02 -19.78 -2.72
C MET A 231 -10.72 -18.63 -1.97
N SER A 232 -12.01 -18.72 -1.81
CA SER A 232 -12.79 -17.75 -1.05
C SER A 232 -13.72 -18.43 -0.05
N TYR A 233 -13.56 -18.06 1.22
CA TYR A 233 -14.38 -18.57 2.31
C TYR A 233 -14.42 -17.54 3.46
N PRO A 234 -15.56 -17.42 4.19
CA PRO A 234 -15.78 -16.36 5.17
C PRO A 234 -14.77 -16.34 6.32
N GLN A 235 -14.29 -17.51 6.76
CA GLN A 235 -13.34 -17.63 7.87
C GLN A 235 -11.97 -17.00 7.58
N ALA A 236 -11.61 -16.82 6.32
CA ALA A 236 -10.34 -16.21 5.93
C ALA A 236 -10.23 -14.74 6.39
N THR A 237 -11.36 -14.04 6.58
CA THR A 237 -11.38 -12.65 7.05
C THR A 237 -11.49 -12.50 8.56
N SER A 238 -11.83 -13.57 9.29
CA SER A 238 -12.03 -13.51 10.74
C SER A 238 -10.76 -13.09 11.47
N SER A 239 -10.89 -12.10 12.35
CA SER A 239 -9.78 -11.65 13.22
C SER A 239 -9.37 -12.71 14.25
N SER A 240 -10.33 -13.52 14.74
CA SER A 240 -10.08 -14.58 15.73
C SER A 240 -9.17 -15.70 15.21
N ASN A 241 -9.06 -15.86 13.91
CA ASN A 241 -8.20 -16.88 13.29
C ASN A 241 -6.74 -16.41 13.10
N HIS A 242 -6.41 -15.17 13.43
CA HIS A 242 -5.06 -14.62 13.30
C HIS A 242 -4.40 -14.84 11.92
N GLY A 243 -5.19 -14.98 10.85
CA GLY A 243 -4.70 -15.33 9.51
C GLY A 243 -4.30 -16.79 9.33
N LEU A 244 -4.68 -17.69 10.23
CA LEU A 244 -4.30 -19.12 10.25
C LEU A 244 -5.44 -20.06 9.81
N ALA A 245 -6.46 -19.55 9.14
CA ALA A 245 -7.59 -20.34 8.65
C ALA A 245 -7.19 -21.16 7.40
N PHE A 246 -6.19 -22.01 7.51
CA PHE A 246 -5.59 -22.77 6.40
C PHE A 246 -6.46 -23.93 5.88
N GLN A 247 -7.52 -24.31 6.60
CA GLN A 247 -8.36 -25.48 6.27
C GLN A 247 -9.09 -25.36 4.93
N GLY A 248 -9.17 -24.14 4.39
CA GLY A 248 -9.88 -23.91 3.13
C GLY A 248 -11.39 -24.05 3.29
N TYR A 249 -12.02 -24.83 2.42
CA TYR A 249 -13.46 -25.02 2.42
C TYR A 249 -13.94 -25.71 3.70
N GLY A 250 -14.81 -25.03 4.46
CA GLY A 250 -15.55 -25.64 5.56
C GLY A 250 -16.63 -26.61 5.07
N PRO A 251 -17.35 -27.29 5.98
CA PRO A 251 -18.42 -28.22 5.63
C PRO A 251 -19.61 -27.57 4.91
N ASP A 252 -19.80 -26.26 5.07
CA ASP A 252 -20.81 -25.51 4.33
C ASP A 252 -20.25 -25.00 3.00
N THR A 253 -20.43 -25.80 1.95
CA THR A 253 -19.96 -25.50 0.60
C THR A 253 -20.71 -24.36 -0.08
N THR A 254 -21.87 -23.96 0.43
CA THR A 254 -22.71 -22.91 -0.18
C THR A 254 -22.07 -21.51 -0.01
N GLN A 255 -21.21 -21.33 0.98
CA GLN A 255 -20.52 -20.07 1.26
C GLN A 255 -19.10 -20.02 0.69
N ASN A 256 -18.62 -21.11 0.08
CA ASN A 256 -17.29 -21.19 -0.46
C ASN A 256 -17.33 -20.96 -1.99
N GLY A 257 -16.31 -20.30 -2.50
CA GLY A 257 -16.21 -19.99 -3.91
C GLY A 257 -14.78 -19.84 -4.38
N LEU A 258 -14.63 -19.65 -5.68
CA LEU A 258 -13.38 -19.23 -6.29
C LEU A 258 -13.47 -17.75 -6.65
N LEU A 259 -12.39 -17.02 -6.39
CA LEU A 259 -12.18 -15.68 -6.89
C LEU A 259 -11.17 -15.77 -8.05
N ALA A 260 -11.63 -15.47 -9.25
CA ALA A 260 -10.77 -15.28 -10.41
C ALA A 260 -10.51 -13.78 -10.61
N MET A 261 -9.27 -13.41 -10.87
CA MET A 261 -8.88 -12.02 -11.16
C MET A 261 -8.02 -11.97 -12.40
N GLY A 262 -8.17 -10.90 -13.19
CA GLY A 262 -7.33 -10.58 -14.33
C GLY A 262 -6.99 -9.10 -14.36
N GLU A 263 -5.77 -8.79 -14.76
CA GLU A 263 -5.26 -7.42 -14.89
C GLU A 263 -4.31 -7.33 -16.08
N THR A 264 -4.44 -6.29 -16.88
CA THR A 264 -3.44 -5.90 -17.86
C THR A 264 -2.96 -4.50 -17.56
N GLY A 265 -1.65 -4.25 -17.71
CA GLY A 265 -1.06 -2.99 -17.33
C GLY A 265 0.04 -2.51 -18.25
N PHE A 266 0.17 -1.18 -18.28
CA PHE A 266 1.15 -0.45 -19.06
C PHE A 266 1.97 0.44 -18.13
N THR A 267 3.30 0.43 -18.31
CA THR A 267 4.24 1.25 -17.53
C THR A 267 5.10 2.11 -18.47
N PRO A 268 4.47 3.06 -19.20
CA PRO A 268 5.16 3.93 -20.13
C PRO A 268 6.02 4.98 -19.41
N LYS A 269 6.95 5.55 -20.17
CA LYS A 269 7.68 6.76 -19.79
C LYS A 269 7.42 7.82 -20.86
N PHE A 270 6.95 9.00 -20.46
CA PHE A 270 6.52 10.03 -21.39
C PHE A 270 7.55 11.17 -21.49
N GLY A 271 7.75 11.62 -22.72
CA GLY A 271 8.56 12.79 -23.05
C GLY A 271 10.06 12.67 -22.75
N PRO A 272 10.80 13.76 -23.00
CA PRO A 272 12.23 13.82 -22.74
C PRO A 272 12.61 13.64 -21.25
N SER A 273 11.73 14.04 -20.36
CA SER A 273 11.89 13.90 -18.90
C SER A 273 11.58 12.49 -18.39
N GLU A 274 11.30 11.53 -19.28
CA GLU A 274 10.99 10.14 -18.93
C GLU A 274 9.94 10.03 -17.79
N LEU A 275 8.84 10.78 -17.86
CA LEU A 275 7.80 10.83 -16.84
C LEU A 275 7.16 9.44 -16.66
N PRO A 276 7.35 8.75 -15.53
CA PRO A 276 6.84 7.40 -15.34
C PRO A 276 5.31 7.40 -15.17
N GLY A 277 4.67 6.45 -15.82
CA GLY A 277 3.25 6.15 -15.67
C GLY A 277 3.02 4.68 -15.39
N LYS A 278 1.92 4.37 -14.70
CA LYS A 278 1.36 3.02 -14.55
C LYS A 278 -0.12 3.11 -14.81
N TYR A 279 -0.61 2.35 -15.76
CA TYR A 279 -2.01 2.24 -16.12
C TYR A 279 -2.40 0.78 -16.08
N ALA A 280 -3.46 0.43 -15.38
CA ALA A 280 -3.94 -0.93 -15.40
C ALA A 280 -5.47 -0.98 -15.48
N PHE A 281 -5.95 -1.99 -16.19
CA PHE A 281 -7.35 -2.34 -16.29
C PHE A 281 -7.51 -3.81 -15.95
N GLY A 282 -8.54 -4.13 -15.18
CA GLY A 282 -8.78 -5.51 -14.78
C GLY A 282 -10.21 -5.75 -14.35
N GLY A 283 -10.45 -6.99 -13.98
CA GLY A 283 -11.74 -7.43 -13.47
C GLY A 283 -11.61 -8.64 -12.57
N TYR A 284 -12.72 -8.94 -11.92
CA TYR A 284 -12.83 -10.09 -11.05
C TYR A 284 -14.17 -10.81 -11.25
N TYR A 285 -14.15 -12.11 -10.97
CA TYR A 285 -15.35 -12.94 -10.82
C TYR A 285 -15.25 -13.71 -9.50
N TYR A 286 -16.22 -13.50 -8.62
CA TYR A 286 -16.34 -14.14 -7.33
C TYR A 286 -17.48 -15.15 -7.36
N GLY A 287 -17.17 -16.43 -7.33
CA GLY A 287 -18.11 -17.50 -7.57
C GLY A 287 -19.02 -17.86 -6.39
N GLN A 288 -18.89 -17.19 -5.24
CA GLN A 288 -19.77 -17.44 -4.11
C GLN A 288 -21.22 -17.01 -4.42
N GLN A 289 -22.17 -17.82 -4.00
CA GLN A 289 -23.58 -17.51 -4.11
C GLN A 289 -23.94 -16.29 -3.25
N LYS A 290 -24.58 -15.29 -3.85
CA LYS A 290 -25.11 -14.11 -3.16
C LYS A 290 -26.48 -13.73 -3.69
N ASN A 291 -27.42 -13.48 -2.78
CA ASN A 291 -28.74 -13.00 -3.14
C ASN A 291 -28.70 -11.57 -3.67
N SER A 292 -29.49 -11.30 -4.66
CA SER A 292 -29.79 -9.93 -5.05
C SER A 292 -30.64 -9.24 -3.96
N PHE A 293 -30.65 -7.91 -3.98
CA PHE A 293 -31.40 -7.13 -3.00
C PHE A 293 -32.91 -7.34 -3.06
N ASN A 294 -33.45 -7.74 -4.19
CA ASN A 294 -34.86 -8.12 -4.38
C ASN A 294 -35.18 -9.57 -4.01
N GLY A 295 -34.24 -10.29 -3.40
CA GLY A 295 -34.44 -11.65 -2.92
C GLY A 295 -34.24 -12.77 -3.97
N THR A 296 -33.97 -12.43 -5.23
CA THR A 296 -33.63 -13.43 -6.27
C THR A 296 -32.20 -13.93 -6.06
N TYR A 297 -31.99 -15.25 -6.18
CA TYR A 297 -30.65 -15.81 -6.13
C TYR A 297 -29.87 -15.46 -7.38
N ASN A 298 -28.65 -14.96 -7.20
CA ASN A 298 -27.66 -14.80 -8.26
C ASN A 298 -26.38 -15.53 -7.87
N TYR A 299 -25.84 -16.30 -8.80
CA TYR A 299 -24.58 -16.98 -8.62
C TYR A 299 -23.45 -16.03 -9.04
N GLY A 300 -22.55 -15.77 -8.11
CA GLY A 300 -21.36 -14.97 -8.34
C GLY A 300 -21.59 -13.46 -8.35
N GLN A 301 -20.51 -12.79 -8.16
CA GLN A 301 -20.38 -11.33 -8.29
C GLN A 301 -19.21 -11.03 -9.20
N TYR A 302 -19.30 -9.98 -9.97
CA TYR A 302 -18.20 -9.54 -10.81
C TYR A 302 -18.07 -8.04 -10.79
N GLY A 303 -16.93 -7.56 -11.23
CA GLY A 303 -16.69 -6.15 -11.37
C GLY A 303 -15.41 -5.88 -12.14
N PHE A 304 -15.22 -4.61 -12.45
CA PHE A 304 -14.09 -4.11 -13.20
C PHE A 304 -13.43 -2.99 -12.43
N PHE A 305 -12.13 -2.81 -12.67
CA PHE A 305 -11.37 -1.68 -12.11
C PHE A 305 -10.44 -1.09 -13.17
N TRP A 306 -10.20 0.18 -13.03
CA TRP A 306 -9.18 0.91 -13.74
C TRP A 306 -8.35 1.71 -12.74
N GLN A 307 -7.03 1.72 -12.94
CA GLN A 307 -6.11 2.48 -12.09
C GLN A 307 -5.03 3.16 -12.92
N MET A 308 -4.61 4.33 -12.44
CA MET A 308 -3.56 5.14 -13.05
C MET A 308 -2.74 5.81 -11.96
N ASP A 309 -1.43 5.71 -12.09
CA ASP A 309 -0.44 6.55 -11.42
C ASP A 309 0.40 7.21 -12.51
N GLN A 310 0.49 8.55 -12.56
CA GLN A 310 1.22 9.26 -13.59
C GLN A 310 1.97 10.45 -13.01
N MET A 311 3.29 10.49 -13.19
CA MET A 311 4.06 11.70 -12.98
C MET A 311 3.78 12.66 -14.13
N VAL A 312 3.20 13.83 -13.83
CA VAL A 312 2.77 14.83 -14.84
C VAL A 312 3.77 15.98 -15.00
N PHE A 313 4.60 16.18 -13.99
CA PHE A 313 5.65 17.20 -14.01
C PHE A 313 6.86 16.69 -13.22
N ARG A 314 8.05 16.96 -13.72
CA ARG A 314 9.33 16.68 -13.09
C ARG A 314 10.14 17.95 -13.00
N GLU A 315 10.67 18.26 -11.83
CA GLU A 315 11.56 19.38 -11.64
C GLU A 315 12.91 19.15 -12.33
N PRO A 316 13.54 20.22 -12.88
CA PRO A 316 14.91 20.12 -13.38
C PRO A 316 15.86 19.64 -12.28
N SER A 317 16.81 18.77 -12.62
CA SER A 317 17.86 18.39 -11.68
C SER A 317 18.81 19.57 -11.46
N ALA A 318 19.18 19.85 -10.22
CA ALA A 318 20.19 20.86 -9.88
C ALA A 318 21.60 20.53 -10.47
N GLU A 319 21.79 19.31 -10.93
CA GLU A 319 23.00 18.84 -11.60
C GLU A 319 22.89 18.90 -13.15
N ASP A 320 22.05 19.78 -13.72
CA ASP A 320 22.06 20.01 -15.16
C ASP A 320 23.47 20.47 -15.58
N PRO A 321 24.15 19.79 -16.51
CA PRO A 321 25.49 20.18 -16.89
C PRO A 321 25.40 21.60 -17.46
N THR A 322 26.09 22.52 -16.82
CA THR A 322 26.34 23.87 -17.36
C THR A 322 26.68 23.72 -18.84
N PRO A 323 26.00 24.43 -19.76
CA PRO A 323 26.37 24.39 -21.16
C PRO A 323 27.85 24.72 -21.24
N ALA A 324 28.64 23.81 -21.79
CA ALA A 324 30.09 24.00 -21.95
C ALA A 324 30.31 25.37 -22.60
N GLY A 325 30.83 26.33 -21.84
CA GLY A 325 31.15 27.65 -22.30
C GLY A 325 31.93 27.54 -23.61
N LYS A 326 31.55 28.30 -24.61
CA LYS A 326 32.33 28.48 -25.82
C LYS A 326 33.71 29.03 -25.44
N GLY A 327 34.67 28.11 -25.20
CA GLY A 327 36.06 28.48 -25.14
C GLY A 327 36.51 28.89 -26.53
N PRO A 328 37.52 29.79 -26.67
CA PRO A 328 38.00 30.24 -27.96
C PRO A 328 38.53 29.08 -28.77
N SER A 329 38.16 29.04 -30.05
CA SER A 329 38.57 28.04 -31.01
C SER A 329 40.03 28.25 -31.40
N ASP A 330 40.94 27.46 -30.82
CA ASP A 330 42.26 27.22 -31.42
C ASP A 330 42.28 25.80 -31.98
N GLY A 331 42.57 25.75 -33.27
CA GLY A 331 42.43 24.56 -34.07
C GLY A 331 43.37 23.43 -33.71
N LYS A 332 42.90 22.21 -34.02
CA LYS A 332 43.54 20.91 -34.00
C LYS A 332 43.57 20.14 -32.68
N SER A 333 42.52 19.41 -32.45
CA SER A 333 42.60 18.13 -31.73
C SER A 333 41.43 17.26 -32.18
N PHE A 334 41.69 16.04 -32.62
CA PHE A 334 40.70 14.98 -32.81
C PHE A 334 40.07 14.70 -31.46
N LYS A 335 38.84 15.19 -31.27
CA LYS A 335 38.02 14.89 -30.07
C LYS A 335 37.38 13.52 -30.26
N SER A 336 37.77 12.58 -29.42
CA SER A 336 36.95 11.40 -29.14
C SER A 336 35.52 11.86 -28.84
N PRO A 337 34.48 11.12 -29.23
CA PRO A 337 33.11 11.47 -28.86
C PRO A 337 33.04 11.60 -27.35
N VAL A 338 32.73 12.79 -26.84
CA VAL A 338 32.39 12.99 -25.43
C VAL A 338 31.10 12.18 -25.22
N GLU A 339 31.18 11.08 -24.48
CA GLU A 339 30.01 10.42 -23.94
C GLU A 339 29.25 11.45 -23.11
N THR A 340 28.17 12.01 -23.67
CA THR A 340 27.25 12.85 -22.93
C THR A 340 26.57 11.93 -21.93
N LYS A 341 27.03 11.95 -20.67
CA LYS A 341 26.30 11.33 -19.55
C LYS A 341 24.87 11.86 -19.62
N LYS A 342 23.88 10.95 -19.73
CA LYS A 342 22.47 11.34 -19.62
C LYS A 342 22.30 12.14 -18.33
N PRO A 343 21.61 13.29 -18.37
CA PRO A 343 21.37 14.08 -17.16
C PRO A 343 20.64 13.20 -16.13
N LYS A 344 21.05 13.31 -14.87
CA LYS A 344 20.40 12.62 -13.76
C LYS A 344 19.01 13.24 -13.59
N LEU A 345 17.98 12.46 -13.78
CA LEU A 345 16.59 12.93 -13.63
C LEU A 345 16.28 13.17 -12.15
N SER A 346 15.63 14.29 -11.83
CA SER A 346 15.13 14.59 -10.49
C SER A 346 13.97 13.63 -10.13
N ASP A 347 13.87 13.26 -8.86
CA ASP A 347 12.71 12.55 -8.32
C ASP A 347 11.60 13.52 -7.85
N GLN A 348 11.87 14.83 -7.88
CA GLN A 348 10.94 15.89 -7.49
C GLN A 348 9.93 16.18 -8.59
N GLY A 349 8.74 16.59 -8.20
CA GLY A 349 7.68 16.96 -9.13
C GLY A 349 6.29 16.47 -8.72
N LEU A 350 5.34 16.66 -9.61
CA LEU A 350 3.93 16.37 -9.41
C LEU A 350 3.53 15.04 -10.04
N SER A 351 2.87 14.20 -9.26
CA SER A 351 2.23 12.97 -9.70
C SER A 351 0.73 13.01 -9.42
N PHE A 352 -0.03 12.39 -10.30
CA PHE A 352 -1.47 12.22 -10.21
C PHE A 352 -1.80 10.73 -10.14
N PHE A 353 -2.82 10.36 -9.35
CA PHE A 353 -3.35 9.01 -9.35
C PHE A 353 -4.87 9.01 -9.46
N SER A 354 -5.42 7.92 -9.98
CA SER A 354 -6.86 7.67 -10.00
C SER A 354 -7.14 6.17 -10.01
N LEU A 355 -8.18 5.76 -9.32
CA LEU A 355 -8.73 4.41 -9.35
C LEU A 355 -10.25 4.51 -9.43
N VAL A 356 -10.84 3.69 -10.30
CA VAL A 356 -12.29 3.60 -10.46
C VAL A 356 -12.68 2.13 -10.46
N THR A 357 -13.75 1.78 -9.75
CA THR A 357 -14.32 0.43 -9.78
C THR A 357 -15.78 0.44 -10.13
N PHE A 358 -16.22 -0.57 -10.87
CA PHE A 358 -17.60 -0.79 -11.29
C PHE A 358 -18.03 -2.21 -11.00
N ALA A 359 -19.24 -2.37 -10.46
CA ALA A 359 -19.87 -3.66 -10.25
C ALA A 359 -21.39 -3.56 -10.49
N PRO A 360 -22.09 -4.65 -10.84
CA PRO A 360 -23.52 -4.64 -10.99
C PRO A 360 -24.25 -4.23 -9.71
N LYS A 361 -25.26 -3.36 -9.83
CA LYS A 361 -25.98 -2.79 -8.69
C LYS A 361 -26.94 -3.75 -7.99
N TYR A 362 -27.31 -4.88 -8.61
CA TYR A 362 -28.34 -5.78 -8.10
C TYR A 362 -27.93 -6.61 -6.88
N ASN A 363 -26.62 -6.87 -6.69
CA ASN A 363 -26.10 -7.64 -5.56
C ASN A 363 -24.78 -7.09 -4.97
N ASN A 364 -24.35 -5.91 -5.41
CA ASN A 364 -23.18 -5.22 -4.88
C ASN A 364 -23.61 -3.95 -4.13
N ILE A 365 -23.15 -3.81 -2.88
CA ILE A 365 -23.49 -2.67 -2.02
C ILE A 365 -22.88 -1.37 -2.55
N LEU A 366 -21.66 -1.47 -3.09
CA LEU A 366 -20.87 -0.34 -3.59
C LEU A 366 -20.58 -0.54 -5.09
N PRO A 367 -21.59 -0.36 -5.97
CA PRO A 367 -21.44 -0.63 -7.41
C PRO A 367 -20.52 0.34 -8.12
N PHE A 368 -20.26 1.51 -7.55
CA PHE A 368 -19.35 2.50 -8.07
C PHE A 368 -18.49 3.07 -6.94
N TYR A 369 -17.19 3.11 -7.17
CA TYR A 369 -16.24 3.75 -6.27
C TYR A 369 -15.13 4.42 -7.09
N PHE A 370 -14.67 5.58 -6.64
CA PHE A 370 -13.48 6.20 -7.20
C PHE A 370 -12.62 6.84 -6.12
N GLN A 371 -11.34 6.90 -6.39
CA GLN A 371 -10.37 7.70 -5.64
C GLN A 371 -9.43 8.38 -6.61
N THR A 372 -9.00 9.58 -6.26
CA THR A 372 -8.07 10.36 -7.05
C THR A 372 -7.27 11.30 -6.17
N GLY A 373 -6.07 11.69 -6.61
CA GLY A 373 -5.27 12.63 -5.85
C GLY A 373 -4.01 13.07 -6.54
N LEU A 374 -3.35 14.01 -5.87
CA LEU A 374 -2.10 14.64 -6.28
C LEU A 374 -1.04 14.39 -5.21
N VAL A 375 0.16 14.10 -5.63
CA VAL A 375 1.35 13.95 -4.78
C VAL A 375 2.47 14.79 -5.37
N TYR A 376 2.90 15.82 -4.66
CA TYR A 376 4.06 16.62 -5.03
C TYR A 376 5.24 16.26 -4.14
N THR A 377 6.33 15.81 -4.73
CA THR A 377 7.60 15.55 -4.05
C THR A 377 8.49 16.77 -4.16
N GLY A 378 8.98 17.29 -3.01
CA GLY A 378 9.95 18.39 -3.00
C GLY A 378 9.36 19.78 -3.21
N LEU A 379 8.06 20.01 -2.96
CA LEU A 379 7.41 21.31 -3.17
C LEU A 379 8.06 22.47 -2.39
N ILE A 380 8.59 22.20 -1.20
CA ILE A 380 9.24 23.22 -0.36
C ILE A 380 10.75 23.18 -0.64
N PRO A 381 11.39 24.30 -1.03
CA PRO A 381 12.82 24.37 -1.25
C PRO A 381 13.63 23.83 -0.04
N THR A 382 14.69 23.08 -0.29
CA THR A 382 15.53 22.39 0.71
C THR A 382 14.88 21.16 1.37
N ARG A 383 13.63 20.86 1.02
CA ARG A 383 12.86 19.70 1.51
C ARG A 383 12.53 18.73 0.36
N ASP A 384 13.55 18.34 -0.39
CA ASP A 384 13.45 17.63 -1.67
C ASP A 384 12.75 16.26 -1.59
N LYS A 385 12.64 15.69 -0.40
CA LYS A 385 12.03 14.37 -0.15
C LYS A 385 10.68 14.41 0.55
N ASP A 386 10.24 15.62 0.93
CA ASP A 386 8.94 15.79 1.56
C ASP A 386 7.83 15.66 0.53
N LEU A 387 6.65 15.21 0.99
CA LEU A 387 5.48 15.06 0.12
C LEU A 387 4.37 15.99 0.58
N THR A 388 3.85 16.78 -0.36
CA THR A 388 2.57 17.50 -0.18
C THR A 388 1.51 16.75 -0.97
N MET A 389 0.43 16.33 -0.32
CA MET A 389 -0.52 15.40 -0.90
C MET A 389 -1.96 15.85 -0.67
N PHE A 390 -2.81 15.62 -1.67
CA PHE A 390 -4.25 15.85 -1.57
C PHE A 390 -4.98 14.72 -2.29
N ALA A 391 -6.04 14.20 -1.66
CA ALA A 391 -6.86 13.15 -2.28
C ALA A 391 -8.35 13.30 -1.95
N LEU A 392 -9.15 12.73 -2.85
CA LEU A 392 -10.58 12.57 -2.74
C LEU A 392 -10.95 11.12 -3.05
N GLY A 393 -11.75 10.51 -2.17
CA GLY A 393 -12.33 9.17 -2.37
C GLY A 393 -13.84 9.22 -2.16
N SER A 394 -14.60 8.53 -3.02
CA SER A 394 -16.06 8.47 -2.90
C SER A 394 -16.60 7.13 -3.38
N GLY A 395 -17.63 6.67 -2.69
CA GLY A 395 -18.37 5.46 -3.05
C GLY A 395 -19.87 5.70 -3.07
N GLN A 396 -20.51 5.27 -4.15
CA GLN A 396 -21.96 5.35 -4.33
C GLN A 396 -22.59 4.00 -3.96
N TYR A 397 -23.58 4.04 -3.09
CA TYR A 397 -24.32 2.84 -2.68
C TYR A 397 -25.34 2.42 -3.76
N SER A 398 -25.64 1.14 -3.79
CA SER A 398 -26.52 0.56 -4.80
C SER A 398 -27.94 1.11 -4.70
N PHE A 399 -28.47 1.60 -5.80
CA PHE A 399 -29.87 2.03 -5.91
C PHE A 399 -30.84 0.89 -5.62
N ASN A 400 -30.57 -0.34 -6.10
CA ASN A 400 -31.41 -1.51 -5.82
C ASN A 400 -31.38 -1.89 -4.33
N ASN A 401 -30.27 -1.66 -3.63
CA ASN A 401 -30.22 -1.83 -2.18
C ASN A 401 -31.06 -0.76 -1.47
N ILE A 402 -31.03 0.46 -1.95
CA ILE A 402 -31.82 1.59 -1.42
C ILE A 402 -33.32 1.26 -1.56
N GLU A 403 -33.77 0.86 -2.75
CA GLU A 403 -35.16 0.44 -2.99
C GLU A 403 -35.60 -0.70 -2.04
N ALA A 404 -34.79 -1.77 -1.94
CA ALA A 404 -35.09 -2.88 -1.04
C ALA A 404 -35.14 -2.49 0.44
N LEU A 405 -34.35 -1.51 0.88
CA LEU A 405 -34.41 -0.96 2.23
C LEU A 405 -35.67 -0.12 2.44
N GLN A 406 -36.07 0.66 1.44
CA GLN A 406 -37.33 1.45 1.48
C GLN A 406 -38.55 0.55 1.59
N GLU A 407 -38.61 -0.52 0.80
CA GLU A 407 -39.72 -1.51 0.88
C GLU A 407 -39.80 -2.19 2.25
N ARG A 408 -38.67 -2.31 2.96
CA ARG A 408 -38.64 -2.83 4.35
C ARG A 408 -38.89 -1.76 5.41
N GLY A 409 -39.24 -0.54 5.03
CA GLY A 409 -39.53 0.57 5.94
C GLY A 409 -38.27 1.16 6.62
N VAL A 410 -37.06 0.88 6.12
CA VAL A 410 -35.85 1.47 6.67
C VAL A 410 -35.78 2.96 6.32
N VAL A 411 -35.64 3.80 7.34
CA VAL A 411 -35.47 5.26 7.18
C VAL A 411 -33.97 5.57 7.03
N ASN A 412 -33.63 6.65 6.29
CA ASN A 412 -32.26 7.11 6.07
C ASN A 412 -31.39 6.06 5.35
N GLN A 413 -31.77 5.72 4.14
CA GLN A 413 -30.98 4.80 3.29
C GLN A 413 -29.66 5.45 2.86
N PRO A 414 -28.57 4.63 2.70
CA PRO A 414 -27.30 5.12 2.26
C PRO A 414 -27.32 5.51 0.78
N ASN A 415 -26.78 6.69 0.44
CA ASN A 415 -26.65 7.17 -0.93
C ASN A 415 -25.17 7.17 -1.38
N TYR A 416 -24.35 8.00 -0.75
CA TYR A 416 -22.90 8.05 -0.99
C TYR A 416 -22.13 8.43 0.27
N SER A 417 -20.86 8.07 0.29
CA SER A 417 -19.88 8.60 1.26
C SER A 417 -18.69 9.17 0.51
N MET A 418 -18.06 10.21 1.06
CA MET A 418 -16.88 10.84 0.46
C MET A 418 -15.90 11.25 1.54
N VAL A 419 -14.61 11.21 1.22
CA VAL A 419 -13.54 11.76 2.06
C VAL A 419 -12.62 12.65 1.23
N LEU A 420 -12.22 13.75 1.83
CA LEU A 420 -11.16 14.63 1.38
C LEU A 420 -10.02 14.50 2.39
N GLU A 421 -8.80 14.34 1.93
CA GLU A 421 -7.62 14.27 2.79
C GLU A 421 -6.50 15.14 2.23
N TRP A 422 -5.86 15.86 3.12
CA TRP A 422 -4.65 16.63 2.85
C TRP A 422 -3.57 16.24 3.83
N ASP A 423 -2.36 15.95 3.31
CA ASP A 423 -1.21 15.51 4.08
C ASP A 423 0.04 16.31 3.70
N TYR A 424 0.94 16.41 4.68
CA TYR A 424 2.31 16.85 4.47
C TYR A 424 3.27 15.88 5.13
N ARG A 425 3.94 15.01 4.33
CA ARG A 425 4.92 14.07 4.87
C ARG A 425 6.29 14.72 4.96
N ILE A 426 6.79 14.88 6.16
CA ILE A 426 8.12 15.34 6.51
C ILE A 426 9.05 14.14 6.55
N GLN A 427 9.91 13.98 5.54
CA GLN A 427 10.93 12.93 5.56
C GLN A 427 12.07 13.36 6.50
N ILE A 428 12.18 12.70 7.65
CA ILE A 428 13.20 12.99 8.66
C ILE A 428 14.54 12.44 8.19
N ASN A 429 14.56 11.16 7.79
CA ASN A 429 15.71 10.48 7.20
C ASN A 429 15.22 9.27 6.39
N LYS A 430 16.08 8.32 5.98
CA LYS A 430 15.68 7.19 5.14
C LYS A 430 14.78 6.17 5.87
N TRP A 431 14.81 6.13 7.19
CA TRP A 431 14.04 5.18 7.99
C TRP A 431 12.88 5.78 8.79
N ALA A 432 12.71 7.11 8.82
CA ALA A 432 11.64 7.77 9.59
C ALA A 432 10.97 8.92 8.86
N TYR A 433 9.66 9.05 9.05
CA TYR A 433 8.89 10.22 8.65
C TYR A 433 7.84 10.61 9.70
N LEU A 434 7.40 11.86 9.62
CA LEU A 434 6.23 12.40 10.30
C LEU A 434 5.29 12.99 9.26
N GLN A 435 3.98 12.68 9.34
CA GLN A 435 2.98 13.09 8.36
C GLN A 435 1.75 13.66 9.06
N PRO A 436 1.69 14.97 9.35
CA PRO A 436 0.44 15.61 9.71
C PRO A 436 -0.59 15.49 8.58
N PHE A 437 -1.86 15.35 8.98
CA PHE A 437 -2.98 15.20 8.05
C PHE A 437 -4.27 15.85 8.56
N VAL A 438 -5.14 16.17 7.62
CA VAL A 438 -6.52 16.63 7.84
C VAL A 438 -7.44 15.82 6.96
N GLN A 439 -8.53 15.28 7.54
CA GLN A 439 -9.56 14.58 6.79
C GLN A 439 -10.92 15.25 7.02
N TYR A 440 -11.72 15.36 5.95
CA TYR A 440 -13.12 15.74 6.02
C TYR A 440 -13.98 14.65 5.40
N ILE A 441 -14.80 14.00 6.24
CA ILE A 441 -15.63 12.85 5.87
C ILE A 441 -17.07 13.32 5.73
N VAL A 442 -17.56 13.27 4.50
CA VAL A 442 -18.92 13.67 4.13
C VAL A 442 -19.83 12.44 4.14
N GLN A 443 -20.95 12.53 4.79
CA GLN A 443 -21.90 11.43 4.95
C GLN A 443 -21.22 10.13 5.39
N PRO A 444 -20.63 10.06 6.59
CA PRO A 444 -19.72 8.97 7.00
C PRO A 444 -20.30 7.56 6.79
N ASN A 445 -21.61 7.38 7.02
CA ASN A 445 -22.32 6.11 6.80
C ASN A 445 -23.18 6.09 5.51
N GLY A 446 -23.03 7.13 4.67
CA GLY A 446 -23.76 7.27 3.42
C GLY A 446 -25.19 7.77 3.50
N THR A 447 -25.80 7.86 4.70
CA THR A 447 -27.23 8.13 4.86
C THR A 447 -27.60 9.61 4.92
N GLY A 448 -26.64 10.51 5.09
CA GLY A 448 -26.90 11.92 5.36
C GLY A 448 -27.46 12.24 6.74
N ALA A 449 -27.89 11.22 7.51
CA ALA A 449 -28.40 11.38 8.87
C ALA A 449 -27.29 11.51 9.92
N VAL A 450 -26.07 11.16 9.57
CA VAL A 450 -24.87 11.31 10.41
C VAL A 450 -24.15 12.58 10.03
N GLN A 451 -23.80 13.38 11.02
CA GLN A 451 -23.03 14.61 10.82
C GLN A 451 -21.68 14.30 10.14
N ASN A 452 -21.26 15.16 9.22
CA ASN A 452 -19.92 15.11 8.65
C ASN A 452 -18.86 15.18 9.75
N ALA A 453 -17.73 14.52 9.54
CA ALA A 453 -16.67 14.47 10.53
C ALA A 453 -15.38 15.12 10.04
N THR A 454 -14.73 15.86 10.93
CA THR A 454 -13.38 16.41 10.72
C THR A 454 -12.41 15.66 11.62
N VAL A 455 -11.33 15.18 11.04
CA VAL A 455 -10.26 14.44 11.72
C VAL A 455 -8.94 15.16 11.47
N LEU A 456 -8.19 15.41 12.55
CA LEU A 456 -6.86 16.03 12.51
C LEU A 456 -5.87 15.09 13.19
N GLY A 457 -4.69 14.94 12.64
CA GLY A 457 -3.71 14.06 13.25
C GLY A 457 -2.35 14.09 12.58
N PHE A 458 -1.54 13.13 13.01
CA PHE A 458 -0.30 12.81 12.31
C PHE A 458 -0.03 11.32 12.35
N GLN A 459 0.54 10.83 11.27
CA GLN A 459 1.12 9.49 11.17
C GLN A 459 2.63 9.58 11.34
N THR A 460 3.23 8.66 12.04
CA THR A 460 4.69 8.50 12.07
C THR A 460 5.07 7.07 11.76
N SER A 461 6.23 6.88 11.15
CA SER A 461 6.69 5.54 10.80
C SER A 461 8.19 5.42 10.91
N VAL A 462 8.63 4.23 11.31
CA VAL A 462 10.05 3.88 11.49
C VAL A 462 10.30 2.50 10.87
N ASN A 463 11.32 2.40 10.01
CA ASN A 463 11.85 1.13 9.49
C ASN A 463 13.02 0.65 10.35
N PHE A 464 13.04 -0.63 10.72
CA PHE A 464 14.07 -1.21 11.58
C PHE A 464 14.51 -2.62 11.15
#